data_797d011b0a17d79be707a81db96aa86b
#
_entry.id   797d011b0a17d79be707a81db96aa86b
#
_cell.length_a   1.000
_cell.length_b   1.000
_cell.length_c   1.000
_cell.angle_alpha   90.00
_cell.angle_beta   90.00
_cell.angle_gamma   90.00
#
_symmetry.space_group_name_H-M   'P 1'
#
loop_
_entity.id
_entity.type
_entity.pdbx_description
1 polymer ?
#
loop_
_entity_poly.entity_id
_entity_poly.type
_entity_poly.pdbx_seq_one_letter_code
_entity_poly.pdbx_strand_id
1 'polypeptide(L)'
;MSKHINKYRKPKVANKNNSKVSFVNLSTYTSPQIVESKSKEWVEFGADNNYFQFLIDRFNGSATNNACVNGISQMIYGKGLDATDSAKKPESYARMISLFKKDVVRQLSYDLKLAGQCAIQVIYSKDKKTIAKVEHLPIETLRAEKCGEGDKQVQAYYYHPDWANIKPSDKP
;
A
#
# COMPACT_ATOMS: atom_id res chain seq x y z
N MET A 1 -36.84 82.16 12.28
CA MET A 1 -37.37 80.85 11.88
C MET A 1 -36.27 80.07 11.14
N SER A 2 -35.58 79.21 11.86
CA SER A 2 -34.47 78.36 11.24
C SER A 2 -35.01 76.97 10.98
N LYS A 3 -34.94 76.55 9.73
CA LYS A 3 -35.35 75.16 9.28
C LYS A 3 -34.20 74.20 9.47
N HIS A 4 -34.31 73.31 10.42
CA HIS A 4 -33.43 72.17 10.57
C HIS A 4 -33.74 71.15 9.43
N ILE A 5 -32.79 70.95 8.51
CA ILE A 5 -32.83 69.92 7.49
C ILE A 5 -32.19 68.68 8.06
N ASN A 6 -33.00 67.62 8.29
CA ASN A 6 -32.58 66.32 8.76
C ASN A 6 -31.97 65.60 7.59
N LYS A 7 -30.63 65.49 7.56
CA LYS A 7 -29.90 64.68 6.54
C LYS A 7 -30.01 63.20 6.91
N TYR A 8 -30.92 62.47 6.29
CA TYR A 8 -30.94 61.02 6.34
C TYR A 8 -29.65 60.45 5.76
N ARG A 9 -28.82 59.87 6.61
CA ARG A 9 -27.62 59.13 6.21
C ARG A 9 -28.08 57.83 5.59
N LYS A 10 -27.83 57.60 4.27
CA LYS A 10 -28.06 56.31 3.59
C LYS A 10 -27.21 55.25 4.27
N PRO A 11 -27.75 54.04 4.54
CA PRO A 11 -26.95 52.96 5.11
C PRO A 11 -25.87 52.55 4.11
N LYS A 12 -24.62 52.42 4.60
CA LYS A 12 -23.51 51.84 3.81
C LYS A 12 -23.87 50.42 3.44
N VAL A 13 -24.00 50.16 2.14
CA VAL A 13 -24.13 48.81 1.62
C VAL A 13 -22.87 48.04 2.04
N ALA A 14 -23.06 47.02 2.86
CA ALA A 14 -21.99 46.12 3.24
C ALA A 14 -21.40 45.48 1.99
N ASN A 15 -20.09 45.58 1.84
CA ASN A 15 -19.32 44.95 0.77
C ASN A 15 -19.59 43.44 0.84
N LYS A 16 -20.28 42.87 -0.16
CA LYS A 16 -20.38 41.41 -0.31
C LYS A 16 -18.99 40.90 -0.57
N ASN A 17 -18.40 40.32 0.45
CA ASN A 17 -17.20 39.53 0.26
C ASN A 17 -17.53 38.40 -0.74
N ASN A 18 -17.13 38.58 -1.98
CA ASN A 18 -17.10 37.50 -2.96
C ASN A 18 -16.05 36.50 -2.49
N SER A 19 -16.45 35.57 -1.66
CA SER A 19 -15.64 34.38 -1.39
C SER A 19 -15.49 33.64 -2.73
N LYS A 20 -14.33 33.76 -3.36
CA LYS A 20 -13.98 32.94 -4.51
C LYS A 20 -13.87 31.50 -4.02
N VAL A 21 -14.85 30.68 -4.34
CA VAL A 21 -14.74 29.24 -4.15
C VAL A 21 -13.76 28.72 -5.20
N SER A 22 -12.58 28.30 -4.78
CA SER A 22 -11.62 27.62 -5.65
C SER A 22 -11.93 26.13 -5.65
N PHE A 23 -12.30 25.61 -6.77
CA PHE A 23 -12.37 24.15 -6.99
C PHE A 23 -10.95 23.64 -7.28
N VAL A 24 -10.37 22.91 -6.35
CA VAL A 24 -9.14 22.17 -6.59
C VAL A 24 -9.54 20.80 -7.09
N ASN A 25 -9.25 20.49 -8.35
CA ASN A 25 -9.43 19.13 -8.87
C ASN A 25 -8.28 18.27 -8.34
N LEU A 26 -8.56 17.44 -7.32
CA LEU A 26 -7.60 16.52 -6.73
C LEU A 26 -7.52 15.18 -7.49
N SER A 27 -8.30 15.02 -8.56
CA SER A 27 -8.41 13.77 -9.29
C SER A 27 -7.54 13.75 -10.56
N THR A 28 -6.25 13.99 -10.42
CA THR A 28 -5.25 13.58 -11.43
C THR A 28 -4.64 12.22 -11.08
N TYR A 29 -5.42 11.34 -10.43
CA TYR A 29 -4.97 9.99 -10.20
C TYR A 29 -5.03 9.21 -11.51
N THR A 30 -3.88 8.97 -12.10
CA THR A 30 -3.70 7.96 -13.14
C THR A 30 -3.44 6.62 -12.45
N SER A 31 -4.29 5.64 -12.74
CA SER A 31 -4.04 4.27 -12.28
C SER A 31 -2.66 3.82 -12.75
N PRO A 32 -1.85 3.21 -11.88
CA PRO A 32 -0.53 2.72 -12.27
C PRO A 32 -0.69 1.70 -13.39
N GLN A 33 0.04 1.90 -14.45
CA GLN A 33 0.10 0.96 -15.55
C GLN A 33 1.17 -0.09 -15.25
N ILE A 34 0.88 -1.33 -15.55
CA ILE A 34 1.90 -2.38 -15.63
C ILE A 34 2.70 -2.12 -16.90
N VAL A 35 4.02 -1.98 -16.76
CA VAL A 35 4.91 -1.71 -17.89
C VAL A 35 5.82 -2.90 -18.11
N GLU A 36 5.75 -3.47 -19.31
CA GLU A 36 6.66 -4.53 -19.76
C GLU A 36 7.68 -3.94 -20.74
N SER A 37 8.90 -3.78 -20.30
CA SER A 37 10.02 -3.37 -21.16
C SER A 37 10.64 -4.57 -21.87
N LYS A 38 10.91 -4.51 -23.17
CA LYS A 38 11.52 -5.60 -23.94
C LYS A 38 12.90 -6.01 -23.41
N SER A 39 13.62 -5.11 -22.77
CA SER A 39 14.97 -5.31 -22.27
C SER A 39 15.07 -5.86 -20.84
N LYS A 40 13.94 -5.99 -20.12
CA LYS A 40 13.92 -6.43 -18.71
C LYS A 40 13.15 -7.74 -18.59
N GLU A 41 13.54 -8.59 -17.66
CA GLU A 41 12.91 -9.88 -17.40
C GLU A 41 11.73 -9.77 -16.44
N TRP A 42 11.63 -8.65 -15.71
CA TRP A 42 10.57 -8.37 -14.73
C TRP A 42 9.57 -7.34 -15.22
N VAL A 43 8.41 -7.35 -14.60
CA VAL A 43 7.32 -6.38 -14.82
C VAL A 43 7.52 -5.18 -13.91
N GLU A 44 7.38 -3.98 -14.46
CA GLU A 44 7.47 -2.72 -13.71
C GLU A 44 6.09 -2.25 -13.27
N PHE A 45 6.02 -1.72 -12.03
CA PHE A 45 4.82 -1.10 -11.50
C PHE A 45 4.93 0.43 -11.58
N GLY A 46 4.13 1.04 -12.48
CA GLY A 46 4.23 2.45 -12.83
C GLY A 46 5.31 2.73 -13.87
N ALA A 47 5.28 3.93 -14.46
CA ALA A 47 6.16 4.32 -15.58
C ALA A 47 7.66 4.27 -15.22
N ASP A 48 7.98 4.54 -13.96
CA ASP A 48 9.32 4.61 -13.39
C ASP A 48 9.58 3.53 -12.34
N ASN A 49 8.75 2.49 -12.33
CA ASN A 49 8.81 1.38 -11.35
C ASN A 49 8.68 1.82 -9.87
N ASN A 50 8.08 2.98 -9.63
CA ASN A 50 8.05 3.64 -8.32
C ASN A 50 6.67 3.64 -7.65
N TYR A 51 5.75 2.78 -8.09
CA TYR A 51 4.38 2.80 -7.59
C TYR A 51 4.26 2.49 -6.10
N PHE A 52 5.01 1.52 -5.59
CA PHE A 52 4.96 1.20 -4.16
C PHE A 52 5.49 2.35 -3.30
N GLN A 53 6.56 3.00 -3.73
CA GLN A 53 7.07 4.19 -3.04
C GLN A 53 6.04 5.32 -3.04
N PHE A 54 5.34 5.52 -4.15
CA PHE A 54 4.24 6.47 -4.22
C PHE A 54 3.13 6.16 -3.18
N LEU A 55 2.74 4.89 -3.00
CA LEU A 55 1.76 4.51 -1.97
C LEU A 55 2.26 4.79 -0.56
N ILE A 56 3.53 4.48 -0.27
CA ILE A 56 4.18 4.74 1.02
C ILE A 56 4.21 6.25 1.30
N ASP A 57 4.57 7.06 0.31
CA ASP A 57 4.61 8.52 0.45
C ASP A 57 3.21 9.10 0.71
N ARG A 58 2.17 8.57 0.06
CA ARG A 58 0.78 8.97 0.32
C ARG A 58 0.29 8.54 1.69
N PHE A 59 0.71 7.38 2.16
CA PHE A 59 0.44 6.93 3.53
C PHE A 59 1.10 7.87 4.55
N ASN A 60 2.39 8.20 4.36
CA ASN A 60 3.13 9.07 5.26
C ASN A 60 2.69 10.54 5.19
N GLY A 61 2.28 11.01 4.01
CA GLY A 61 1.90 12.40 3.76
C GLY A 61 0.48 12.79 4.19
N SER A 62 -0.35 11.84 4.63
CA SER A 62 -1.74 12.09 5.01
C SER A 62 -2.13 11.39 6.30
N ALA A 63 -2.37 12.16 7.36
CA ALA A 63 -2.82 11.63 8.65
C ALA A 63 -4.12 10.83 8.54
N THR A 64 -5.06 11.27 7.71
CA THR A 64 -6.33 10.56 7.49
C THR A 64 -6.10 9.23 6.78
N ASN A 65 -5.31 9.21 5.72
CA ASN A 65 -4.99 7.98 4.99
C ASN A 65 -4.24 6.99 5.89
N ASN A 66 -3.26 7.49 6.67
CA ASN A 66 -2.52 6.72 7.66
C ASN A 66 -3.47 6.05 8.67
N ALA A 67 -4.39 6.82 9.27
CA ALA A 67 -5.36 6.29 10.22
C ALA A 67 -6.29 5.24 9.58
N CYS A 68 -6.75 5.46 8.36
CA CYS A 68 -7.59 4.51 7.63
C CYS A 68 -6.84 3.19 7.32
N VAL A 69 -5.62 3.28 6.79
CA VAL A 69 -4.82 2.09 6.48
C VAL A 69 -4.51 1.29 7.74
N ASN A 70 -4.05 1.95 8.81
CA ASN A 70 -3.77 1.29 10.08
C ASN A 70 -5.03 0.69 10.72
N GLY A 71 -6.13 1.42 10.76
CA GLY A 71 -7.39 0.94 11.32
C GLY A 71 -7.91 -0.30 10.59
N ILE A 72 -7.92 -0.28 9.26
CA ILE A 72 -8.38 -1.42 8.46
C ILE A 72 -7.40 -2.59 8.56
N SER A 73 -6.08 -2.37 8.54
CA SER A 73 -5.10 -3.45 8.71
C SER A 73 -5.25 -4.15 10.07
N GLN A 74 -5.56 -3.42 11.14
CA GLN A 74 -5.87 -4.00 12.44
C GLN A 74 -7.18 -4.79 12.43
N MET A 75 -8.19 -4.34 11.69
CA MET A 75 -9.44 -5.11 11.52
C MET A 75 -9.20 -6.40 10.73
N ILE A 76 -8.37 -6.38 9.69
CA ILE A 76 -7.97 -7.58 8.93
C ILE A 76 -7.22 -8.55 9.83
N TYR A 77 -6.28 -8.06 10.64
CA TYR A 77 -5.55 -8.88 11.60
C TYR A 77 -6.47 -9.49 12.67
N GLY A 78 -7.46 -8.73 13.18
CA GLY A 78 -8.42 -9.15 14.18
C GLY A 78 -7.77 -9.76 15.43
N LYS A 79 -8.06 -11.03 15.69
CA LYS A 79 -7.47 -11.82 16.79
C LYS A 79 -6.21 -12.58 16.37
N GLY A 80 -5.77 -12.43 15.12
CA GLY A 80 -4.68 -13.19 14.53
C GLY A 80 -5.17 -14.43 13.78
N LEU A 81 -4.24 -15.34 13.49
CA LEU A 81 -4.59 -16.59 12.82
C LEU A 81 -5.36 -17.53 13.74
N ASP A 82 -6.40 -18.13 13.19
CA ASP A 82 -7.18 -19.17 13.84
C ASP A 82 -7.48 -20.30 12.84
N ALA A 83 -7.86 -21.47 13.35
CA ALA A 83 -8.25 -22.60 12.52
C ALA A 83 -9.51 -23.25 13.08
N THR A 84 -10.50 -23.48 12.23
CA THR A 84 -11.80 -24.07 12.60
C THR A 84 -11.68 -25.50 13.14
N ASP A 85 -10.60 -26.21 12.81
CA ASP A 85 -10.30 -27.58 13.25
C ASP A 85 -9.21 -27.64 14.33
N SER A 86 -8.87 -26.52 14.96
CA SER A 86 -7.82 -26.42 15.98
C SER A 86 -7.99 -27.44 17.13
N ALA A 87 -9.22 -27.66 17.55
CA ALA A 87 -9.53 -28.66 18.60
C ALA A 87 -9.30 -30.11 18.16
N LYS A 88 -9.44 -30.41 16.85
CA LYS A 88 -9.23 -31.75 16.29
C LYS A 88 -7.76 -32.04 15.95
N LYS A 89 -6.98 -30.96 15.68
CA LYS A 89 -5.58 -31.05 15.26
C LYS A 89 -4.70 -30.06 16.04
N PRO A 90 -4.58 -30.21 17.37
CA PRO A 90 -3.92 -29.21 18.22
C PRO A 90 -2.42 -29.05 17.89
N GLU A 91 -1.73 -30.12 17.49
CA GLU A 91 -0.31 -30.08 17.12
C GLU A 91 -0.09 -29.26 15.84
N SER A 92 -0.93 -29.48 14.82
CA SER A 92 -0.87 -28.71 13.57
C SER A 92 -1.16 -27.23 13.80
N TYR A 93 -2.13 -26.94 14.67
CA TYR A 93 -2.46 -25.57 15.06
C TYR A 93 -1.29 -24.89 15.80
N ALA A 94 -0.71 -25.58 16.79
CA ALA A 94 0.45 -25.06 17.52
C ALA A 94 1.64 -24.78 16.58
N ARG A 95 1.88 -25.68 15.62
CA ARG A 95 2.92 -25.50 14.61
C ARG A 95 2.62 -24.29 13.71
N MET A 96 1.39 -24.11 13.23
CA MET A 96 0.98 -22.94 12.45
C MET A 96 1.26 -21.63 13.22
N ILE A 97 0.83 -21.55 14.47
CA ILE A 97 1.05 -20.35 15.32
C ILE A 97 2.55 -20.11 15.59
N SER A 98 3.36 -21.17 15.70
CA SER A 98 4.81 -21.04 15.91
C SER A 98 5.54 -20.51 14.67
N LEU A 99 5.06 -20.88 13.47
CA LEU A 99 5.62 -20.43 12.19
C LEU A 99 5.20 -19.00 11.84
N PHE A 100 3.91 -18.70 11.98
CA PHE A 100 3.34 -17.39 11.69
C PHE A 100 3.26 -16.54 12.96
N LYS A 101 4.36 -15.91 13.30
CA LYS A 101 4.41 -15.01 14.45
C LYS A 101 3.44 -13.83 14.26
N LYS A 102 2.94 -13.31 15.37
CA LYS A 102 1.97 -12.20 15.38
C LYS A 102 2.43 -10.98 14.53
N ASP A 103 3.70 -10.66 14.61
CA ASP A 103 4.26 -9.51 13.89
C ASP A 103 4.27 -9.74 12.37
N VAL A 104 4.58 -10.96 11.92
CA VAL A 104 4.50 -11.34 10.50
C VAL A 104 3.07 -11.17 9.99
N VAL A 105 2.08 -11.68 10.71
CA VAL A 105 0.67 -11.58 10.29
C VAL A 105 0.18 -10.13 10.27
N ARG A 106 0.63 -9.29 11.21
CA ARG A 106 0.32 -7.85 11.22
C ARG A 106 0.91 -7.13 10.02
N GLN A 107 2.17 -7.41 9.69
CA GLN A 107 2.84 -6.84 8.52
C GLN A 107 2.17 -7.26 7.22
N LEU A 108 1.78 -8.53 7.08
CA LEU A 108 1.01 -9.02 5.94
C LEU A 108 -0.35 -8.31 5.80
N SER A 109 -1.06 -8.11 6.91
CA SER A 109 -2.33 -7.38 6.93
C SER A 109 -2.16 -5.92 6.52
N TYR A 110 -1.06 -5.31 6.93
CA TYR A 110 -0.71 -3.95 6.56
C TYR A 110 -0.39 -3.82 5.07
N ASP A 111 0.49 -4.68 4.52
CA ASP A 111 0.84 -4.69 3.10
C ASP A 111 -0.37 -4.94 2.22
N LEU A 112 -1.21 -5.89 2.62
CA LEU A 112 -2.46 -6.20 1.89
C LEU A 112 -3.37 -4.96 1.82
N LYS A 113 -3.45 -4.16 2.90
CA LYS A 113 -4.26 -2.95 2.88
C LYS A 113 -3.60 -1.81 2.14
N LEU A 114 -2.29 -1.62 2.26
CA LEU A 114 -1.55 -0.52 1.65
C LEU A 114 -1.35 -0.73 0.14
N ALA A 115 -0.89 -1.93 -0.24
CA ALA A 115 -0.45 -2.26 -1.58
C ALA A 115 -1.39 -3.18 -2.36
N GLY A 116 -2.42 -3.76 -1.70
CA GLY A 116 -3.33 -4.74 -2.29
C GLY A 116 -2.73 -6.14 -2.46
N GLN A 117 -1.50 -6.34 -2.03
CA GLN A 117 -0.76 -7.60 -2.10
C GLN A 117 0.24 -7.68 -0.95
N CYS A 118 0.64 -8.90 -0.61
CA CYS A 118 1.62 -9.16 0.44
C CYS A 118 2.45 -10.38 0.06
N ALA A 119 3.63 -10.51 0.65
CA ALA A 119 4.53 -11.62 0.38
C ALA A 119 5.13 -12.18 1.68
N ILE A 120 5.42 -13.50 1.64
CA ILE A 120 6.13 -14.20 2.70
C ILE A 120 7.36 -14.88 2.13
N GLN A 121 8.39 -14.93 2.95
CA GLN A 121 9.55 -15.79 2.71
C GLN A 121 9.43 -17.05 3.54
N VAL A 122 9.47 -18.20 2.87
CA VAL A 122 9.46 -19.52 3.52
C VAL A 122 10.88 -20.04 3.57
N ILE A 123 11.39 -20.23 4.79
CA ILE A 123 12.73 -20.75 5.04
C ILE A 123 12.62 -22.21 5.45
N TYR A 124 13.23 -23.07 4.70
CA TYR A 124 13.29 -24.51 4.97
C TYR A 124 14.45 -24.86 5.92
N SER A 125 14.29 -25.95 6.65
CA SER A 125 15.35 -26.57 7.42
C SER A 125 16.49 -27.05 6.52
N LYS A 126 17.66 -27.35 7.09
CA LYS A 126 18.84 -27.82 6.33
C LYS A 126 18.57 -29.09 5.52
N ASP A 127 17.71 -29.96 6.01
CA ASP A 127 17.29 -31.20 5.34
C ASP A 127 16.20 -30.98 4.30
N LYS A 128 15.70 -29.74 4.14
CA LYS A 128 14.62 -29.34 3.22
C LYS A 128 13.28 -30.08 3.40
N LYS A 129 13.12 -30.82 4.51
CA LYS A 129 11.90 -31.59 4.76
C LYS A 129 10.85 -30.81 5.53
N THR A 130 11.25 -29.83 6.31
CA THR A 130 10.35 -29.05 7.16
C THR A 130 10.56 -27.57 6.97
N ILE A 131 9.50 -26.78 7.16
CA ILE A 131 9.58 -25.31 7.21
C ILE A 131 10.15 -24.94 8.57
N ALA A 132 11.28 -24.24 8.58
CA ALA A 132 11.94 -23.75 9.78
C ALA A 132 11.37 -22.43 10.25
N LYS A 133 11.04 -21.53 9.31
CA LYS A 133 10.57 -20.17 9.61
C LYS A 133 9.76 -19.60 8.46
N VAL A 134 8.80 -18.74 8.80
CA VAL A 134 8.10 -17.87 7.84
C VAL A 134 8.38 -16.44 8.26
N GLU A 135 8.80 -15.61 7.32
CA GLU A 135 9.07 -14.19 7.52
C GLU A 135 8.24 -13.35 6.55
N HIS A 136 7.94 -12.14 6.99
CA HIS A 136 7.38 -11.12 6.11
C HIS A 136 8.45 -10.69 5.11
N LEU A 137 8.06 -10.56 3.84
CA LEU A 137 8.92 -10.00 2.81
C LEU A 137 8.23 -8.74 2.27
N PRO A 138 8.86 -7.54 2.46
CA PRO A 138 8.27 -6.28 2.04
C PRO A 138 7.94 -6.30 0.54
N ILE A 139 6.69 -6.04 0.19
CA ILE A 139 6.20 -6.19 -1.18
C ILE A 139 6.83 -5.22 -2.16
N GLU A 140 7.26 -4.05 -1.69
CA GLU A 140 7.98 -3.06 -2.49
C GLU A 140 9.30 -3.57 -3.03
N THR A 141 9.89 -4.60 -2.41
CA THR A 141 11.17 -5.20 -2.83
C THR A 141 11.03 -6.26 -3.91
N LEU A 142 9.80 -6.64 -4.27
CA LEU A 142 9.56 -7.72 -5.23
C LEU A 142 9.00 -7.21 -6.56
N ARG A 143 9.42 -7.88 -7.63
CA ARG A 143 8.80 -7.75 -8.96
C ARG A 143 8.58 -9.14 -9.55
N ALA A 144 7.44 -9.29 -10.21
CA ALA A 144 7.11 -10.53 -10.89
C ALA A 144 7.90 -10.64 -12.20
N GLU A 145 8.25 -11.86 -12.57
CA GLU A 145 8.75 -12.17 -13.90
C GLU A 145 7.66 -11.91 -14.94
N LYS A 146 8.08 -11.57 -16.16
CA LYS A 146 7.15 -11.47 -17.30
C LYS A 146 6.60 -12.85 -17.64
N CYS A 147 5.31 -12.89 -17.88
CA CYS A 147 4.68 -14.09 -18.44
C CYS A 147 5.01 -14.21 -19.93
N GLY A 148 5.45 -15.40 -20.37
CA GLY A 148 5.61 -15.69 -21.80
C GLY A 148 4.27 -15.73 -22.54
N GLU A 149 4.32 -15.61 -23.87
CA GLU A 149 3.13 -15.79 -24.70
C GLU A 149 2.53 -17.20 -24.47
N GLY A 150 1.32 -17.23 -23.91
CA GLY A 150 0.61 -18.48 -23.59
C GLY A 150 0.78 -18.97 -22.15
N ASP A 151 1.73 -18.47 -21.39
CA ASP A 151 1.87 -18.77 -19.97
C ASP A 151 1.20 -17.67 -19.13
N LYS A 152 0.20 -18.05 -18.34
CA LYS A 152 -0.56 -17.13 -17.48
C LYS A 152 -0.06 -17.13 -16.04
N GLN A 153 1.01 -17.84 -15.73
CA GLN A 153 1.53 -17.99 -14.38
C GLN A 153 2.92 -17.39 -14.27
N VAL A 154 3.10 -16.57 -13.22
CA VAL A 154 4.40 -16.05 -12.84
C VAL A 154 5.26 -17.23 -12.34
N GLN A 155 6.42 -17.45 -12.95
CA GLN A 155 7.34 -18.53 -12.61
C GLN A 155 8.36 -18.11 -11.55
N ALA A 156 8.77 -16.82 -11.55
CA ALA A 156 9.78 -16.31 -10.65
C ALA A 156 9.44 -14.88 -10.15
N TYR A 157 10.06 -14.53 -9.05
CA TYR A 157 10.04 -13.16 -8.51
C TYR A 157 11.46 -12.68 -8.33
N TYR A 158 11.71 -11.47 -8.77
CA TYR A 158 12.97 -10.78 -8.63
C TYR A 158 12.96 -9.93 -7.36
N TYR A 159 14.06 -9.94 -6.62
CA TYR A 159 14.24 -9.17 -5.39
C TYR A 159 15.26 -8.05 -5.60
N HIS A 160 14.89 -6.83 -5.27
CA HIS A 160 15.81 -5.71 -5.18
C HIS A 160 15.37 -4.74 -4.07
N PRO A 161 16.30 -4.22 -3.24
CA PRO A 161 15.93 -3.33 -2.13
C PRO A 161 15.46 -1.95 -2.60
N ASP A 162 15.88 -1.48 -3.77
CA ASP A 162 15.54 -0.16 -4.32
C ASP A 162 15.30 -0.24 -5.83
N TRP A 163 14.08 -0.53 -6.22
CA TRP A 163 13.70 -0.66 -7.62
C TRP A 163 13.67 0.67 -8.39
N ALA A 164 13.51 1.80 -7.70
CA ALA A 164 13.51 3.12 -8.36
C ALA A 164 14.90 3.51 -8.88
N ASN A 165 15.95 3.05 -8.21
CA ASN A 165 17.33 3.37 -8.52
C ASN A 165 18.14 2.18 -9.05
N ILE A 166 17.47 1.17 -9.61
CA ILE A 166 18.13 -0.02 -10.15
C ILE A 166 19.07 0.36 -11.30
N LYS A 167 20.31 -0.09 -11.22
CA LYS A 167 21.33 0.14 -12.26
C LYS A 167 21.32 -1.00 -13.28
N PRO A 168 21.73 -0.76 -14.53
CA PRO A 168 21.86 -1.82 -15.54
C PRO A 168 22.82 -2.95 -15.17
N SER A 169 23.74 -2.69 -14.23
CA SER A 169 24.68 -3.67 -13.70
C SER A 169 24.12 -4.56 -12.61
N ASP A 170 23.00 -4.15 -12.01
CA ASP A 170 22.41 -4.86 -10.89
C ASP A 170 21.69 -6.12 -11.42
N LYS A 171 21.91 -7.22 -10.74
CA LYS A 171 21.24 -8.49 -11.00
C LYS A 171 20.30 -8.75 -9.84
N PRO A 172 19.02 -8.40 -9.98
CA PRO A 172 18.03 -8.63 -8.94
C PRO A 172 17.70 -10.12 -8.75
#